data_66c6692a04fcdad18d0af08457f41c22
#
_entry.id   66c6692a04fcdad18d0af08457f41c22
#
_cell.length_a   1.000
_cell.length_b   1.000
_cell.length_c   1.000
_cell.angle_alpha   90.00
_cell.angle_beta   90.00
_cell.angle_gamma   90.00
#
_symmetry.space_group_name_H-M   'P 1'
#
loop_
_entity.id
_entity.type
_entity.pdbx_description
1 polymer ?
#
loop_
_entity_poly.entity_id
_entity_poly.type
_entity_poly.pdbx_seq_one_letter_code
_entity_poly.pdbx_strand_id
1 'polypeptide(L)'
;MQKVLFRFVKQAVSTARKLTDAALLQISDPAGNGVAGWKHAVLHFLRKYMEATLSEVLDWAKEMERVRAALALRRGEFIGPSALCKSFDRAPMAVWRELLRFSSGLLVQSGHAAIDATYFDRREASNHYLKRCDRDVRTVQATFLVDTAQGAVIDVHCSAKWPNGTNVGPQVALRNAGDLLSLAADKGYDDMSFRETLRAEGVRPLIKRRVFAPYNHAHNARIESERYHQRSICECVNSVIKRSYGSAV
;
A
#
# COMPACT_ATOMS: atom_id res chain seq x y z
N MET A 1 -25.89 6.82 4.85
CA MET A 1 -24.90 5.78 5.20
C MET A 1 -25.02 4.51 4.36
N GLN A 2 -26.13 3.82 4.30
CA GLN A 2 -26.27 2.53 3.53
C GLN A 2 -25.93 2.63 2.04
N LYS A 3 -26.27 3.74 1.33
CA LYS A 3 -25.93 3.90 -0.10
C LYS A 3 -24.40 3.98 -0.34
N VAL A 4 -23.67 4.66 0.55
CA VAL A 4 -22.21 4.83 0.43
C VAL A 4 -21.50 3.50 0.70
N LEU A 5 -21.87 2.82 1.78
CA LEU A 5 -21.36 1.50 2.12
C LEU A 5 -21.56 0.49 0.97
N PHE A 6 -22.76 0.49 0.38
CA PHE A 6 -23.04 -0.44 -0.71
C PHE A 6 -22.25 -0.13 -1.99
N ARG A 7 -22.00 1.15 -2.30
CA ARG A 7 -21.08 1.53 -3.38
C ARG A 7 -19.67 1.04 -3.11
N PHE A 8 -19.19 1.22 -1.88
CA PHE A 8 -17.89 0.72 -1.46
C PHE A 8 -17.79 -0.81 -1.64
N VAL A 9 -18.78 -1.58 -1.16
CA VAL A 9 -18.79 -3.04 -1.29
C VAL A 9 -18.79 -3.47 -2.76
N LYS A 10 -19.60 -2.85 -3.62
CA LYS A 10 -19.59 -3.13 -5.06
C LYS A 10 -18.21 -2.89 -5.69
N GLN A 11 -17.58 -1.78 -5.33
CA GLN A 11 -16.26 -1.45 -5.84
C GLN A 11 -15.20 -2.42 -5.31
N ALA A 12 -15.25 -2.78 -4.02
CA ALA A 12 -14.38 -3.77 -3.42
C ALA A 12 -14.52 -5.15 -4.10
N VAL A 13 -15.74 -5.59 -4.38
CA VAL A 13 -16.00 -6.84 -5.13
C VAL A 13 -15.42 -6.76 -6.53
N SER A 14 -15.67 -5.65 -7.26
CA SER A 14 -15.11 -5.44 -8.59
C SER A 14 -13.59 -5.48 -8.61
N THR A 15 -12.96 -4.85 -7.62
CA THR A 15 -11.49 -4.82 -7.46
C THR A 15 -10.95 -6.21 -7.13
N ALA A 16 -11.55 -6.89 -6.13
CA ALA A 16 -11.06 -8.20 -5.70
C ALA A 16 -11.20 -9.28 -6.78
N ARG A 17 -12.23 -9.20 -7.62
CA ARG A 17 -12.42 -10.14 -8.75
C ARG A 17 -11.46 -9.94 -9.93
N LYS A 18 -10.66 -8.87 -9.93
CA LYS A 18 -9.59 -8.70 -10.93
C LYS A 18 -8.36 -9.57 -10.64
N LEU A 19 -8.23 -10.09 -9.42
CA LEU A 19 -7.16 -11.04 -9.11
C LEU A 19 -7.34 -12.34 -9.89
N THR A 20 -6.23 -12.93 -10.27
CA THR A 20 -6.22 -14.25 -10.89
C THR A 20 -6.67 -15.33 -9.91
N ASP A 21 -7.24 -16.41 -10.40
CA ASP A 21 -7.65 -17.54 -9.54
C ASP A 21 -6.49 -18.11 -8.75
N ALA A 22 -5.27 -18.14 -9.31
CA ALA A 22 -4.07 -18.60 -8.61
C ALA A 22 -3.73 -17.73 -7.39
N ALA A 23 -3.87 -16.39 -7.50
CA ALA A 23 -3.66 -15.48 -6.37
C ALA A 23 -4.78 -15.62 -5.32
N LEU A 24 -6.00 -15.88 -5.77
CA LEU A 24 -7.16 -16.10 -4.88
C LEU A 24 -7.06 -17.41 -4.10
N LEU A 25 -6.48 -18.46 -4.68
CA LEU A 25 -6.25 -19.74 -4.00
C LEU A 25 -5.33 -19.59 -2.77
N GLN A 26 -4.41 -18.63 -2.77
CA GLN A 26 -3.54 -18.37 -1.63
C GLN A 26 -4.30 -17.78 -0.43
N ILE A 27 -5.39 -17.09 -0.68
CA ILE A 27 -6.23 -16.47 0.37
C ILE A 27 -7.29 -17.45 0.88
N SER A 28 -7.83 -18.31 0.00
CA SER A 28 -8.86 -19.28 0.33
C SER A 28 -8.33 -20.42 1.22
N ASP A 29 -9.23 -21.23 1.75
CA ASP A 29 -8.84 -22.41 2.52
C ASP A 29 -8.04 -23.38 1.62
N PRO A 30 -6.82 -23.80 2.02
CA PRO A 30 -6.03 -24.77 1.27
C PRO A 30 -6.76 -26.11 1.01
N ALA A 31 -7.71 -26.47 1.88
CA ALA A 31 -8.51 -27.69 1.73
C ALA A 31 -9.62 -27.56 0.65
N GLY A 32 -9.80 -26.40 0.04
CA GLY A 32 -10.83 -26.16 -0.95
C GLY A 32 -12.28 -26.10 -0.41
N ASN A 33 -12.46 -26.29 0.88
CA ASN A 33 -13.76 -26.32 1.56
C ASN A 33 -14.14 -24.92 2.05
N GLY A 34 -14.13 -23.93 1.20
CA GLY A 34 -14.29 -22.61 1.74
C GLY A 34 -14.88 -21.58 0.78
N VAL A 35 -15.07 -20.43 1.33
CA VAL A 35 -15.49 -19.24 0.61
C VAL A 35 -14.34 -18.78 -0.31
N ALA A 36 -14.65 -18.44 -1.55
CA ALA A 36 -13.66 -17.98 -2.53
C ALA A 36 -12.82 -16.82 -2.02
N GLY A 37 -11.52 -16.81 -2.35
CA GLY A 37 -10.53 -15.88 -1.78
C GLY A 37 -10.86 -14.40 -1.98
N TRP A 38 -11.48 -14.00 -3.10
CA TRP A 38 -11.91 -12.63 -3.31
C TRP A 38 -12.94 -12.14 -2.28
N LYS A 39 -13.77 -13.05 -1.74
CA LYS A 39 -14.75 -12.72 -0.70
C LYS A 39 -14.05 -12.41 0.63
N HIS A 40 -12.96 -13.14 0.95
CA HIS A 40 -12.10 -12.81 2.11
C HIS A 40 -11.49 -11.42 1.96
N ALA A 41 -10.94 -11.09 0.79
CA ALA A 41 -10.36 -9.76 0.53
C ALA A 41 -11.42 -8.65 0.73
N VAL A 42 -12.63 -8.84 0.21
CA VAL A 42 -13.73 -7.87 0.39
C VAL A 42 -14.12 -7.73 1.86
N LEU A 43 -14.17 -8.82 2.62
CA LEU A 43 -14.46 -8.77 4.07
C LEU A 43 -13.36 -8.01 4.83
N HIS A 44 -12.08 -8.17 4.46
CA HIS A 44 -11.00 -7.37 5.04
C HIS A 44 -11.11 -5.88 4.68
N PHE A 45 -11.46 -5.54 3.45
CA PHE A 45 -11.72 -4.15 3.06
C PHE A 45 -12.90 -3.56 3.84
N LEU A 46 -13.99 -4.33 3.95
CA LEU A 46 -15.18 -3.90 4.69
C LEU A 46 -14.87 -3.68 6.16
N ARG A 47 -14.10 -4.60 6.78
CA ARG A 47 -13.62 -4.47 8.16
C ARG A 47 -12.88 -3.14 8.36
N LYS A 48 -11.93 -2.82 7.48
CA LYS A 48 -11.15 -1.59 7.58
C LYS A 48 -11.99 -0.35 7.33
N TYR A 49 -12.88 -0.39 6.34
CA TYR A 49 -13.80 0.70 6.05
C TYR A 49 -14.75 1.04 7.21
N MET A 50 -15.19 0.03 7.95
CA MET A 50 -16.11 0.17 9.08
C MET A 50 -15.40 0.28 10.43
N GLU A 51 -14.07 0.24 10.46
CA GLU A 51 -13.24 0.22 11.67
C GLU A 51 -13.65 -0.87 12.67
N ALA A 52 -14.13 -2.00 12.15
CA ALA A 52 -14.72 -3.08 12.89
C ALA A 52 -13.72 -4.17 13.29
N THR A 53 -14.07 -4.96 14.29
CA THR A 53 -13.40 -6.22 14.58
C THR A 53 -13.76 -7.30 13.55
N LEU A 54 -13.04 -8.43 13.55
CA LEU A 54 -13.33 -9.56 12.66
C LEU A 54 -14.74 -10.16 12.91
N SER A 55 -15.19 -10.20 14.17
CA SER A 55 -16.51 -10.70 14.52
C SER A 55 -17.61 -9.75 14.07
N GLU A 56 -17.47 -8.46 14.39
CA GLU A 56 -18.47 -7.45 14.02
C GLU A 56 -18.67 -7.34 12.52
N VAL A 57 -17.59 -7.33 11.71
CA VAL A 57 -17.75 -7.25 10.26
C VAL A 57 -18.50 -8.45 9.68
N LEU A 58 -18.28 -9.65 10.23
CA LEU A 58 -18.98 -10.85 9.81
C LEU A 58 -20.45 -10.83 10.21
N ASP A 59 -20.75 -10.37 11.42
CA ASP A 59 -22.13 -10.27 11.90
C ASP A 59 -22.90 -9.21 11.10
N TRP A 60 -22.34 -8.05 10.87
CA TRP A 60 -22.96 -7.04 10.02
C TRP A 60 -23.14 -7.50 8.58
N ALA A 61 -22.13 -8.17 8.02
CA ALA A 61 -22.23 -8.70 6.65
C ALA A 61 -23.32 -9.78 6.53
N LYS A 62 -23.54 -10.60 7.56
CA LYS A 62 -24.64 -11.58 7.64
C LYS A 62 -26.02 -10.91 7.70
N GLU A 63 -26.16 -9.78 8.39
CA GLU A 63 -27.43 -9.08 8.54
C GLU A 63 -27.78 -8.20 7.32
N MET A 64 -26.78 -7.65 6.63
CA MET A 64 -27.00 -6.75 5.50
C MET A 64 -27.26 -7.53 4.20
N GLU A 65 -28.53 -7.66 3.79
CA GLU A 65 -28.94 -8.41 2.58
C GLU A 65 -28.17 -7.99 1.33
N ARG A 66 -28.00 -6.68 1.10
CA ARG A 66 -27.27 -6.17 -0.07
C ARG A 66 -25.79 -6.54 -0.06
N VAL A 67 -25.17 -6.65 1.13
CA VAL A 67 -23.78 -7.09 1.27
C VAL A 67 -23.68 -8.59 0.98
N ARG A 68 -24.60 -9.39 1.55
CA ARG A 68 -24.68 -10.82 1.23
C ARG A 68 -24.85 -11.08 -0.27
N ALA A 69 -25.78 -10.36 -0.90
CA ALA A 69 -26.01 -10.49 -2.34
C ALA A 69 -24.76 -10.13 -3.16
N ALA A 70 -24.03 -9.04 -2.79
CA ALA A 70 -22.80 -8.66 -3.46
C ALA A 70 -21.68 -9.70 -3.30
N LEU A 71 -21.60 -10.36 -2.13
CA LEU A 71 -20.66 -11.44 -1.85
C LEU A 71 -21.13 -12.79 -2.42
N ALA A 72 -22.36 -12.89 -2.89
CA ALA A 72 -23.02 -14.16 -3.26
C ALA A 72 -22.87 -15.19 -2.12
N LEU A 73 -23.31 -14.82 -0.90
CA LEU A 73 -23.29 -15.66 0.29
C LEU A 73 -24.68 -15.68 0.98
N ARG A 74 -25.10 -16.86 1.40
CA ARG A 74 -26.22 -17.03 2.33
C ARG A 74 -25.75 -16.85 3.77
N ARG A 75 -26.67 -16.60 4.72
CA ARG A 75 -26.31 -16.40 6.15
C ARG A 75 -25.43 -17.51 6.74
N GLY A 76 -25.71 -18.77 6.40
CA GLY A 76 -24.95 -19.92 6.91
C GLY A 76 -23.64 -20.23 6.19
N GLU A 77 -23.32 -19.52 5.12
CA GLU A 77 -22.12 -19.77 4.31
C GLU A 77 -20.92 -18.87 4.69
N PHE A 78 -21.10 -18.00 5.67
CA PHE A 78 -20.01 -17.16 6.14
C PHE A 78 -18.97 -17.95 6.93
N ILE A 79 -17.73 -17.62 6.69
CA ILE A 79 -16.59 -18.12 7.49
C ILE A 79 -16.62 -17.58 8.92
N GLY A 80 -15.95 -18.28 9.83
CA GLY A 80 -15.73 -17.77 11.17
C GLY A 80 -14.62 -16.71 11.25
N PRO A 81 -14.55 -15.93 12.36
CA PRO A 81 -13.53 -14.90 12.57
C PRO A 81 -12.10 -15.45 12.48
N SER A 82 -11.84 -16.65 13.01
CA SER A 82 -10.52 -17.29 12.95
C SER A 82 -10.09 -17.63 11.50
N ALA A 83 -11.05 -18.10 10.66
CA ALA A 83 -10.76 -18.38 9.26
C ALA A 83 -10.48 -17.09 8.49
N LEU A 84 -11.21 -16.00 8.78
CA LEU A 84 -10.95 -14.70 8.19
C LEU A 84 -9.58 -14.17 8.63
N CYS A 85 -9.19 -14.28 9.90
CA CYS A 85 -7.87 -13.93 10.39
C CYS A 85 -6.75 -14.67 9.64
N LYS A 86 -6.83 -16.00 9.59
CA LYS A 86 -5.86 -16.85 8.88
C LYS A 86 -5.78 -16.53 7.39
N SER A 87 -6.85 -16.08 6.76
CA SER A 87 -6.83 -15.68 5.35
C SER A 87 -5.97 -14.44 5.10
N PHE A 88 -5.92 -13.51 6.05
CA PHE A 88 -5.02 -12.35 5.98
C PHE A 88 -3.56 -12.78 6.03
N ASP A 89 -3.21 -13.67 6.94
CA ASP A 89 -1.84 -14.17 7.12
C ASP A 89 -1.35 -15.00 5.91
N ARG A 90 -2.26 -15.70 5.24
CA ARG A 90 -1.96 -16.47 4.03
C ARG A 90 -1.75 -15.62 2.78
N ALA A 91 -2.34 -14.42 2.74
CA ALA A 91 -2.23 -13.55 1.58
C ALA A 91 -0.82 -12.94 1.48
N PRO A 92 -0.01 -13.28 0.46
CA PRO A 92 1.30 -12.70 0.30
C PRO A 92 1.19 -11.21 -0.02
N MET A 93 2.22 -10.44 0.32
CA MET A 93 2.25 -8.99 0.06
C MET A 93 2.01 -8.65 -1.43
N ALA A 94 2.38 -9.52 -2.35
CA ALA A 94 2.11 -9.34 -3.77
C ALA A 94 0.61 -9.21 -4.09
N VAL A 95 -0.24 -10.00 -3.42
CA VAL A 95 -1.70 -9.92 -3.57
C VAL A 95 -2.24 -8.57 -3.09
N TRP A 96 -1.77 -8.10 -1.93
CA TRP A 96 -2.19 -6.81 -1.39
C TRP A 96 -1.73 -5.65 -2.27
N ARG A 97 -0.53 -5.75 -2.86
CA ARG A 97 -0.02 -4.75 -3.83
C ARG A 97 -0.85 -4.73 -5.12
N GLU A 98 -1.23 -5.89 -5.66
CA GLU A 98 -2.10 -5.95 -6.84
C GLU A 98 -3.48 -5.34 -6.55
N LEU A 99 -4.06 -5.63 -5.39
CA LEU A 99 -5.32 -5.01 -4.97
C LEU A 99 -5.18 -3.49 -4.81
N LEU A 100 -4.05 -3.02 -4.27
CA LEU A 100 -3.72 -1.60 -4.19
C LEU A 100 -3.62 -0.98 -5.59
N ARG A 101 -2.90 -1.61 -6.51
CA ARG A 101 -2.76 -1.17 -7.90
C ARG A 101 -4.11 -1.07 -8.61
N PHE A 102 -4.98 -2.08 -8.45
CA PHE A 102 -6.33 -2.02 -9.01
C PHE A 102 -7.19 -0.92 -8.38
N SER A 103 -7.01 -0.64 -7.10
CA SER A 103 -7.76 0.43 -6.45
C SER A 103 -7.26 1.82 -6.86
N SER A 104 -5.95 2.01 -6.99
CA SER A 104 -5.38 3.27 -7.48
C SER A 104 -5.77 3.55 -8.94
N GLY A 105 -5.87 2.50 -9.76
CA GLY A 105 -6.34 2.57 -11.15
C GLY A 105 -7.83 2.95 -11.32
N LEU A 106 -8.58 3.17 -10.23
CA LEU A 106 -9.91 3.78 -10.29
C LEU A 106 -9.85 5.31 -10.52
N LEU A 107 -8.69 5.89 -10.27
CA LEU A 107 -8.39 7.29 -10.55
C LEU A 107 -7.53 7.38 -11.82
N VAL A 108 -7.69 8.47 -12.54
CA VAL A 108 -6.83 8.76 -13.70
C VAL A 108 -5.46 9.15 -13.16
N GLN A 109 -4.47 8.29 -13.36
CA GLN A 109 -3.10 8.55 -12.94
C GLN A 109 -2.42 9.53 -13.89
N SER A 110 -1.59 10.42 -13.32
CA SER A 110 -0.89 11.45 -14.09
C SER A 110 0.36 10.95 -14.79
N GLY A 111 0.87 9.78 -14.43
CA GLY A 111 2.19 9.29 -14.81
C GLY A 111 3.35 9.97 -14.06
N HIS A 112 3.07 10.96 -13.24
CA HIS A 112 4.06 11.64 -12.39
C HIS A 112 3.94 11.15 -10.96
N ALA A 113 4.98 10.50 -10.46
CA ALA A 113 4.97 9.92 -9.13
C ALA A 113 6.06 10.50 -8.22
N ALA A 114 5.83 10.36 -6.93
CA ALA A 114 6.83 10.61 -5.90
C ALA A 114 7.02 9.33 -5.06
N ILE A 115 8.24 9.15 -4.55
CA ILE A 115 8.58 8.02 -3.67
C ILE A 115 9.19 8.55 -2.38
N ASP A 116 8.72 8.01 -1.27
CA ASP A 116 9.27 8.30 0.05
C ASP A 116 9.02 7.14 1.02
N ALA A 117 9.81 7.08 2.08
CA ALA A 117 9.70 6.08 3.13
C ALA A 117 9.26 6.71 4.45
N THR A 118 8.41 6.01 5.16
CA THR A 118 8.02 6.36 6.52
C THR A 118 8.11 5.13 7.43
N TYR A 119 8.12 5.36 8.75
CA TYR A 119 8.22 4.29 9.74
C TYR A 119 6.92 4.20 10.54
N PHE A 120 6.52 2.96 10.82
CA PHE A 120 5.42 2.63 11.72
C PHE A 120 5.97 1.90 12.92
N ASP A 121 5.64 2.39 14.11
CA ASP A 121 6.06 1.76 15.35
C ASP A 121 5.28 0.46 15.60
N ARG A 122 5.88 -0.51 16.25
CA ARG A 122 5.12 -1.66 16.75
C ARG A 122 4.31 -1.22 17.96
N ARG A 123 3.02 -1.50 17.94
CA ARG A 123 2.18 -1.42 19.14
C ARG A 123 2.77 -2.33 20.21
N GLU A 124 2.69 -1.96 21.48
CA GLU A 124 2.69 -2.89 22.61
C GLU A 124 3.86 -2.85 23.58
N ALA A 125 4.89 -2.06 23.39
CA ALA A 125 5.78 -1.90 24.52
C ALA A 125 6.12 -0.44 24.74
N SER A 126 5.89 0.06 25.96
CA SER A 126 6.39 1.39 26.31
C SER A 126 7.91 1.41 26.08
N ASN A 127 8.46 2.53 25.60
CA ASN A 127 9.91 2.72 25.45
C ASN A 127 10.70 2.39 26.73
N HIS A 128 10.05 2.57 27.88
CA HIS A 128 10.62 2.22 29.18
C HIS A 128 10.72 0.70 29.38
N TYR A 129 9.69 -0.05 29.00
CA TYR A 129 9.68 -1.53 29.10
C TYR A 129 10.72 -2.13 28.16
N LEU A 130 10.82 -1.61 26.93
CA LEU A 130 11.75 -2.09 25.92
C LEU A 130 13.21 -1.89 26.34
N LYS A 131 13.53 -0.73 26.90
CA LYS A 131 14.86 -0.46 27.46
C LYS A 131 15.21 -1.39 28.61
N ARG A 132 14.23 -1.77 29.46
CA ARG A 132 14.46 -2.70 30.58
C ARG A 132 14.66 -4.14 30.14
N CYS A 133 14.03 -4.55 29.04
CA CYS A 133 14.08 -5.93 28.56
C CYS A 133 15.17 -6.13 27.48
N ASP A 134 15.97 -5.12 27.17
CA ASP A 134 16.99 -5.12 26.11
C ASP A 134 16.43 -5.67 24.77
N ARG A 135 15.15 -5.37 24.50
CA ARG A 135 14.47 -5.80 23.28
C ARG A 135 14.52 -4.68 22.25
N ASP A 136 15.04 -5.04 21.09
CA ASP A 136 15.06 -4.17 19.92
C ASP A 136 13.64 -4.06 19.33
N VAL A 137 13.04 -2.87 19.41
CA VAL A 137 11.73 -2.61 18.79
C VAL A 137 11.97 -2.34 17.32
N ARG A 138 11.74 -3.34 16.52
CA ARG A 138 11.83 -3.17 15.07
C ARG A 138 10.57 -2.45 14.57
N THR A 139 10.71 -1.20 14.19
CA THR A 139 9.70 -0.46 13.42
C THR A 139 9.56 -1.07 12.03
N VAL A 140 8.40 -0.94 11.42
CA VAL A 140 8.18 -1.33 10.01
C VAL A 140 8.42 -0.11 9.15
N GLN A 141 9.36 -0.19 8.21
CA GLN A 141 9.54 0.81 7.17
C GLN A 141 8.58 0.52 6.02
N ALA A 142 7.78 1.52 5.64
CA ALA A 142 6.94 1.47 4.45
C ALA A 142 7.40 2.54 3.46
N THR A 143 7.75 2.11 2.26
CA THR A 143 8.09 2.99 1.13
C THR A 143 6.90 3.05 0.21
N PHE A 144 6.33 4.24 0.02
CA PHE A 144 5.16 4.49 -0.81
C PHE A 144 5.57 5.12 -2.13
N LEU A 145 4.96 4.63 -3.22
CA LEU A 145 4.92 5.29 -4.51
C LEU A 145 3.56 5.95 -4.67
N VAL A 146 3.53 7.26 -4.89
CA VAL A 146 2.32 8.07 -4.87
C VAL A 146 2.20 8.86 -6.16
N ASP A 147 1.03 8.85 -6.81
CA ASP A 147 0.71 9.76 -7.90
C ASP A 147 0.63 11.20 -7.39
N THR A 148 1.39 12.11 -8.03
CA THR A 148 1.54 13.47 -7.51
C THR A 148 0.33 14.36 -7.77
N ALA A 149 -0.53 14.04 -8.74
CA ALA A 149 -1.73 14.81 -9.03
C ALA A 149 -2.92 14.39 -8.17
N GLN A 150 -3.07 13.08 -7.92
CA GLN A 150 -4.22 12.52 -7.20
C GLN A 150 -3.93 12.21 -5.74
N GLY A 151 -2.66 12.15 -5.32
CA GLY A 151 -2.29 11.66 -4.00
C GLY A 151 -2.63 10.17 -3.79
N ALA A 152 -2.85 9.44 -4.88
CA ALA A 152 -3.17 8.03 -4.81
C ALA A 152 -1.90 7.19 -4.59
N VAL A 153 -1.95 6.26 -3.64
CA VAL A 153 -0.86 5.29 -3.45
C VAL A 153 -0.91 4.26 -4.58
N ILE A 154 0.12 4.23 -5.41
CA ILE A 154 0.26 3.31 -6.55
C ILE A 154 0.83 1.97 -6.09
N ASP A 155 1.88 2.02 -5.27
CA ASP A 155 2.58 0.83 -4.78
C ASP A 155 3.15 1.06 -3.38
N VAL A 156 3.44 -0.03 -2.67
CA VAL A 156 4.04 0.00 -1.34
C VAL A 156 5.05 -1.13 -1.17
N HIS A 157 6.15 -0.84 -0.51
CA HIS A 157 7.11 -1.83 -0.03
C HIS A 157 7.25 -1.73 1.48
N CYS A 158 6.99 -2.83 2.18
CA CYS A 158 7.13 -2.89 3.64
C CYS A 158 8.30 -3.78 4.02
N SER A 159 9.11 -3.34 4.97
CA SER A 159 10.25 -4.10 5.49
C SER A 159 10.49 -3.83 6.98
N ALA A 160 10.80 -4.89 7.73
CA ALA A 160 11.27 -4.80 9.11
C ALA A 160 12.82 -4.69 9.21
N LYS A 161 13.53 -4.70 8.07
CA LYS A 161 15.00 -4.67 8.01
C LYS A 161 15.58 -3.29 7.70
N TRP A 162 14.76 -2.27 7.56
CA TRP A 162 15.15 -0.88 7.23
C TRP A 162 16.16 -0.74 6.07
N PRO A 163 15.85 -1.28 4.91
CA PRO A 163 16.73 -1.13 3.77
C PRO A 163 16.86 0.35 3.37
N ASN A 164 18.04 0.74 2.89
CA ASN A 164 18.25 2.08 2.35
C ASN A 164 17.28 2.35 1.19
N GLY A 165 16.84 3.59 1.05
CA GLY A 165 15.97 4.03 -0.05
C GLY A 165 16.55 3.71 -1.43
N THR A 166 17.88 3.76 -1.58
CA THR A 166 18.61 3.38 -2.80
C THR A 166 18.45 1.90 -3.17
N ASN A 167 18.14 1.01 -2.23
CA ASN A 167 17.90 -0.41 -2.48
C ASN A 167 16.42 -0.71 -2.77
N VAL A 168 15.51 0.03 -2.14
CA VAL A 168 14.06 -0.17 -2.27
C VAL A 168 13.49 0.63 -3.45
N GLY A 169 13.99 1.84 -3.65
CA GLY A 169 13.53 2.74 -4.71
C GLY A 169 13.51 2.09 -6.09
N PRO A 170 14.61 1.45 -6.54
CA PRO A 170 14.62 0.74 -7.83
C PRO A 170 13.55 -0.35 -7.93
N GLN A 171 13.39 -1.15 -6.88
CA GLN A 171 12.41 -2.25 -6.87
C GLN A 171 10.97 -1.73 -7.01
N VAL A 172 10.63 -0.64 -6.31
CA VAL A 172 9.28 -0.04 -6.37
C VAL A 172 9.08 0.66 -7.71
N ALA A 173 10.06 1.42 -8.17
CA ALA A 173 9.98 2.16 -9.42
C ALA A 173 9.86 1.23 -10.65
N LEU A 174 10.72 0.20 -10.73
CA LEU A 174 10.73 -0.73 -11.87
C LEU A 174 9.45 -1.55 -12.00
N ARG A 175 8.82 -1.92 -10.89
CA ARG A 175 7.53 -2.62 -10.93
C ARG A 175 6.42 -1.78 -11.59
N ASN A 176 6.59 -0.45 -11.62
CA ASN A 176 5.58 0.49 -12.10
C ASN A 176 6.09 1.34 -13.28
N ALA A 177 7.27 1.06 -13.81
CA ALA A 177 7.94 1.92 -14.81
C ALA A 177 7.09 2.16 -16.06
N GLY A 178 6.35 1.15 -16.52
CA GLY A 178 5.49 1.25 -17.70
C GLY A 178 4.38 2.30 -17.60
N ASP A 179 4.01 2.70 -16.39
CA ASP A 179 2.95 3.68 -16.13
C ASP A 179 3.53 5.05 -15.69
N LEU A 180 4.87 5.19 -15.61
CA LEU A 180 5.53 6.38 -15.09
C LEU A 180 6.20 7.21 -16.19
N LEU A 181 5.94 8.52 -16.18
CA LEU A 181 6.64 9.54 -16.96
C LEU A 181 7.81 10.16 -16.18
N SER A 182 7.61 10.37 -14.87
CA SER A 182 8.66 10.90 -14.00
C SER A 182 8.52 10.41 -12.57
N LEU A 183 9.65 10.36 -11.87
CA LEU A 183 9.74 9.99 -10.46
C LEU A 183 10.49 11.05 -9.66
N ALA A 184 9.81 11.67 -8.70
CA ALA A 184 10.41 12.59 -7.75
C ALA A 184 10.79 11.84 -6.45
N ALA A 185 11.99 12.10 -5.95
CA ALA A 185 12.44 11.56 -4.66
C ALA A 185 13.36 12.54 -3.95
N ASP A 186 13.53 12.35 -2.64
CA ASP A 186 14.44 13.16 -1.86
C ASP A 186 15.92 12.82 -2.17
N LYS A 187 16.84 13.57 -1.54
CA LYS A 187 18.29 13.35 -1.67
C LYS A 187 18.76 12.03 -1.06
N GLY A 188 17.93 11.36 -0.26
CA GLY A 188 18.21 10.02 0.28
C GLY A 188 18.24 8.95 -0.81
N TYR A 189 17.57 9.22 -1.92
CA TYR A 189 17.57 8.37 -3.13
C TYR A 189 18.63 8.78 -4.16
N ASP A 190 19.59 9.66 -3.80
CA ASP A 190 20.64 10.10 -4.69
C ASP A 190 21.65 8.97 -4.97
N ASP A 191 21.37 8.21 -6.02
CA ASP A 191 22.19 7.14 -6.54
C ASP A 191 22.27 7.22 -8.08
N MET A 192 23.46 7.09 -8.65
CA MET A 192 23.66 7.21 -10.09
C MET A 192 23.03 6.02 -10.84
N SER A 193 23.24 4.83 -10.33
CA SER A 193 22.69 3.60 -10.93
C SER A 193 21.16 3.65 -10.97
N PHE A 194 20.53 4.13 -9.89
CA PHE A 194 19.09 4.28 -9.85
C PHE A 194 18.58 5.28 -10.91
N ARG A 195 19.27 6.41 -11.10
CA ARG A 195 18.89 7.37 -12.15
C ARG A 195 19.05 6.80 -13.56
N GLU A 196 20.11 6.04 -13.80
CA GLU A 196 20.35 5.38 -15.08
C GLU A 196 19.30 4.33 -15.36
N THR A 197 18.95 3.52 -14.37
CA THR A 197 17.86 2.55 -14.46
C THR A 197 16.52 3.19 -14.79
N LEU A 198 16.15 4.29 -14.11
CA LEU A 198 14.93 5.03 -14.43
C LEU A 198 14.92 5.54 -15.87
N ARG A 199 16.05 6.10 -16.36
CA ARG A 199 16.14 6.60 -17.74
C ARG A 199 16.07 5.47 -18.76
N ALA A 200 16.65 4.31 -18.48
CA ALA A 200 16.57 3.15 -19.35
C ALA A 200 15.13 2.67 -19.53
N GLU A 201 14.30 2.82 -18.50
CA GLU A 201 12.87 2.52 -18.53
C GLU A 201 12.01 3.70 -19.05
N GLY A 202 12.61 4.77 -19.55
CA GLY A 202 11.89 5.95 -20.05
C GLY A 202 11.33 6.86 -18.95
N VAL A 203 11.65 6.62 -17.68
CA VAL A 203 11.19 7.42 -16.56
C VAL A 203 12.17 8.57 -16.27
N ARG A 204 11.68 9.80 -16.25
CA ARG A 204 12.51 10.99 -15.93
C ARG A 204 12.77 11.08 -14.41
N PRO A 205 14.03 10.93 -13.95
CA PRO A 205 14.35 11.06 -12.53
C PRO A 205 14.39 12.53 -12.10
N LEU A 206 13.60 12.88 -11.10
CA LEU A 206 13.57 14.20 -10.45
C LEU A 206 14.16 14.06 -9.03
N ILE A 207 15.43 13.73 -8.96
CA ILE A 207 16.17 13.48 -7.71
C ILE A 207 17.31 14.46 -7.62
N LYS A 208 17.32 15.34 -6.62
CA LYS A 208 18.44 16.27 -6.40
C LYS A 208 19.65 15.52 -5.85
N ARG A 209 20.84 15.95 -6.26
CA ARG A 209 22.11 15.43 -5.71
C ARG A 209 22.38 16.03 -4.34
N ARG A 210 23.05 15.27 -3.49
CA ARG A 210 23.74 15.83 -2.31
C ARG A 210 24.84 16.75 -2.81
N VAL A 211 24.96 17.90 -2.18
CA VAL A 211 25.93 18.92 -2.62
C VAL A 211 27.27 18.68 -1.95
N PHE A 212 28.18 18.02 -2.66
CA PHE A 212 29.56 17.81 -2.25
C PHE A 212 30.54 18.59 -3.15
N ALA A 213 30.11 19.02 -4.33
CA ALA A 213 30.92 19.72 -5.30
C ALA A 213 30.09 20.73 -6.12
N PRO A 214 30.72 21.77 -6.70
CA PRO A 214 30.01 22.81 -7.46
C PRO A 214 29.13 22.28 -8.60
N TYR A 215 29.56 21.23 -9.31
CA TYR A 215 28.76 20.65 -10.41
C TYR A 215 27.42 20.04 -9.93
N ASN A 216 27.29 19.73 -8.65
CA ASN A 216 26.03 19.25 -8.08
C ASN A 216 24.96 20.35 -8.02
N HIS A 217 25.38 21.61 -7.83
CA HIS A 217 24.47 22.76 -7.94
C HIS A 217 23.95 22.92 -9.37
N ALA A 218 24.82 22.80 -10.37
CA ALA A 218 24.43 22.88 -11.78
C ALA A 218 23.45 21.75 -12.17
N HIS A 219 23.67 20.53 -11.66
CA HIS A 219 22.73 19.43 -11.83
C HIS A 219 21.37 19.76 -11.19
N ASN A 220 21.37 20.22 -9.95
CA ASN A 220 20.16 20.51 -9.19
C ASN A 220 19.35 21.67 -9.80
N ALA A 221 20.03 22.64 -10.40
CA ALA A 221 19.40 23.77 -11.09
C ALA A 221 18.64 23.35 -12.37
N ARG A 222 19.02 22.22 -12.99
CA ARG A 222 18.36 21.68 -14.20
C ARG A 222 17.12 20.84 -13.88
N ILE A 223 16.91 20.49 -12.61
CA ILE A 223 15.73 19.76 -12.20
C ILE A 223 14.55 20.73 -12.15
N GLU A 224 13.46 20.34 -12.81
CA GLU A 224 12.20 21.09 -12.80
C GLU A 224 11.69 21.27 -11.35
N SER A 225 11.76 22.50 -10.86
CA SER A 225 11.55 22.80 -9.46
C SER A 225 10.13 22.50 -9.02
N GLU A 226 9.13 22.86 -9.82
CA GLU A 226 7.72 22.64 -9.51
C GLU A 226 7.41 21.16 -9.32
N ARG A 227 7.78 20.32 -10.30
CA ARG A 227 7.56 18.87 -10.21
C ARG A 227 8.37 18.22 -9.10
N TYR A 228 9.59 18.70 -8.84
CA TYR A 228 10.39 18.18 -7.74
C TYR A 228 9.71 18.46 -6.37
N HIS A 229 9.11 19.63 -6.21
CA HIS A 229 8.42 19.97 -4.96
C HIS A 229 7.13 19.18 -4.75
N GLN A 230 6.53 18.65 -5.80
CA GLN A 230 5.37 17.74 -5.67
C GLN A 230 5.70 16.46 -4.88
N ARG A 231 6.99 16.15 -4.62
CA ARG A 231 7.37 15.04 -3.73
C ARG A 231 6.76 15.16 -2.33
N SER A 232 6.46 16.39 -1.87
CA SER A 232 5.81 16.63 -0.58
C SER A 232 4.44 15.95 -0.45
N ILE A 233 3.82 15.52 -1.55
CA ILE A 233 2.59 14.73 -1.52
C ILE A 233 2.76 13.41 -0.76
N CYS A 234 3.96 12.80 -0.81
CA CYS A 234 4.25 11.61 -0.02
C CYS A 234 4.15 11.89 1.48
N GLU A 235 4.66 13.03 1.94
CA GLU A 235 4.57 13.45 3.34
C GLU A 235 3.10 13.65 3.77
N CYS A 236 2.28 14.24 2.88
CA CYS A 236 0.85 14.38 3.10
C CYS A 236 0.16 13.02 3.18
N VAL A 237 0.43 12.12 2.24
CA VAL A 237 -0.13 10.76 2.22
C VAL A 237 0.30 9.98 3.45
N ASN A 238 1.58 10.02 3.83
CA ASN A 238 2.10 9.39 5.04
C ASN A 238 1.37 9.91 6.29
N SER A 239 1.14 11.22 6.37
CA SER A 239 0.39 11.83 7.47
C SER A 239 -1.08 11.39 7.50
N VAL A 240 -1.74 11.31 6.34
CA VAL A 240 -3.13 10.84 6.23
C VAL A 240 -3.22 9.38 6.67
N ILE A 241 -2.33 8.50 6.19
CA ILE A 241 -2.31 7.08 6.57
C ILE A 241 -2.14 6.93 8.08
N LYS A 242 -1.17 7.64 8.67
CA LYS A 242 -0.91 7.58 10.12
C LYS A 242 -2.09 8.10 10.94
N ARG A 243 -2.76 9.16 10.50
CA ARG A 243 -3.95 9.68 11.18
C ARG A 243 -5.15 8.74 11.08
N SER A 244 -5.34 8.13 9.91
CA SER A 244 -6.50 7.26 9.65
C SER A 244 -6.35 5.86 10.24
N TYR A 245 -5.14 5.33 10.29
CA TYR A 245 -4.89 3.93 10.67
C TYR A 245 -3.95 3.76 11.88
N GLY A 246 -3.46 4.86 12.43
CA GLY A 246 -2.49 4.88 13.51
C GLY A 246 -1.04 4.90 13.01
N SER A 247 -0.14 5.37 13.87
CA SER A 247 1.31 5.40 13.62
C SER A 247 2.02 4.10 14.02
N ALA A 248 1.27 3.13 14.53
CA ALA A 248 1.77 1.84 15.01
C ALA A 248 1.07 0.66 14.33
N VAL A 249 1.79 -0.45 14.13
CA VAL A 249 1.34 -1.70 13.50
C VAL A 249 1.57 -2.90 14.39
#